data_24b14d032ad2c06021427d3faf6e5846
#
_entry.id   24b14d032ad2c06021427d3faf6e5846
#
_cell.length_a   1.000
_cell.length_b   1.000
_cell.length_c   1.000
_cell.angle_alpha   90.00
_cell.angle_beta   90.00
_cell.angle_gamma   90.00
#
_symmetry.space_group_name_H-M   'P 1'
#
loop_
_entity.id
_entity.type
_entity.pdbx_description
1 polymer ?
#
loop_
_entity_poly.entity_id
_entity_poly.type
_entity_poly.pdbx_seq_one_letter_code
_entity_poly.pdbx_strand_id
1 'polypeptide(L)'
;MIKKSTLALAAAVAYHSAPGFAAGTSGSGTITFSATVIEGPCSISAADSNMTIDLGQVSQRMLNGPGKFSDSVPVVIHLTGCSFDEDTGTTPNPNGKLSKVAVQFLGTFTNTQLGKISSTGTATAVAVQLLESDGTTPVNLAATPSAANAKQLINGSNELRYWARMSVVGGPGAVTSGTGSVQANATYALAYF
;
A
#
# COMPACT_ATOMS: atom_id res chain seq x y z
N MET A 1 -69.50 79.19 13.09
CA MET A 1 -69.16 77.79 13.55
C MET A 1 -68.39 77.14 12.44
N ILE A 2 -67.10 77.04 12.62
CA ILE A 2 -66.17 76.61 11.58
C ILE A 2 -65.86 75.09 11.87
N LYS A 3 -66.23 74.21 10.94
CA LYS A 3 -65.84 72.80 11.00
C LYS A 3 -64.51 72.61 10.33
N LYS A 4 -63.52 72.21 11.08
CA LYS A 4 -62.21 71.87 10.57
C LYS A 4 -62.23 70.40 10.01
N SER A 5 -62.01 70.27 8.71
CA SER A 5 -61.83 68.98 8.07
C SER A 5 -60.34 68.64 8.08
N THR A 6 -59.97 67.59 8.77
CA THR A 6 -58.63 67.04 8.77
C THR A 6 -58.48 66.03 7.63
N LEU A 7 -57.57 66.38 6.67
CA LEU A 7 -57.18 65.52 5.56
C LEU A 7 -56.10 64.54 6.03
N ALA A 8 -56.41 63.27 6.08
CA ALA A 8 -55.44 62.26 6.38
C ALA A 8 -54.72 61.76 5.12
N LEU A 9 -53.45 62.07 5.04
CA LEU A 9 -52.57 61.67 3.93
C LEU A 9 -52.03 60.23 4.24
N ALA A 10 -52.56 59.24 3.56
CA ALA A 10 -52.06 57.86 3.64
C ALA A 10 -50.84 57.72 2.74
N ALA A 11 -49.66 57.62 3.34
CA ALA A 11 -48.42 57.26 2.64
C ALA A 11 -48.35 55.72 2.41
N ALA A 12 -48.53 55.31 1.16
CA ALA A 12 -48.32 53.91 0.77
C ALA A 12 -46.80 53.61 0.66
N VAL A 13 -46.26 52.89 1.61
CA VAL A 13 -44.88 52.41 1.54
C VAL A 13 -44.86 51.15 0.66
N ALA A 14 -44.39 51.29 -0.55
CA ALA A 14 -44.14 50.18 -1.45
C ALA A 14 -42.90 49.42 -0.99
N TYR A 15 -43.09 48.24 -0.37
CA TYR A 15 -41.99 47.31 -0.10
C TYR A 15 -41.53 46.68 -1.41
N HIS A 16 -40.42 47.13 -1.94
CA HIS A 16 -39.73 46.48 -3.01
C HIS A 16 -39.00 45.29 -2.41
N SER A 17 -39.59 44.09 -2.52
CA SER A 17 -38.88 42.83 -2.29
C SER A 17 -37.87 42.65 -3.40
N ALA A 18 -36.60 42.95 -3.13
CA ALA A 18 -35.51 42.58 -4.01
C ALA A 18 -35.49 41.02 -4.12
N PRO A 19 -35.40 40.48 -5.34
CA PRO A 19 -35.21 39.03 -5.48
C PRO A 19 -33.86 38.70 -4.86
N GLY A 20 -33.91 38.03 -3.71
CA GLY A 20 -32.73 37.38 -3.14
C GLY A 20 -32.25 36.32 -4.12
N PHE A 21 -31.11 36.54 -4.73
CA PHE A 21 -30.42 35.47 -5.41
C PHE A 21 -30.07 34.44 -4.35
N ALA A 22 -30.84 33.35 -4.32
CA ALA A 22 -30.41 32.16 -3.59
C ALA A 22 -29.11 31.70 -4.24
N ALA A 23 -28.00 31.94 -3.57
CA ALA A 23 -26.73 31.34 -3.95
C ALA A 23 -26.90 29.81 -3.89
N GLY A 24 -27.14 29.21 -5.04
CA GLY A 24 -27.21 27.78 -5.16
C GLY A 24 -25.85 27.19 -4.70
N THR A 25 -25.88 26.31 -3.75
CA THR A 25 -24.68 25.55 -3.35
C THR A 25 -24.29 24.66 -4.52
N SER A 26 -23.38 25.16 -5.36
CA SER A 26 -22.89 24.47 -6.54
C SER A 26 -21.81 23.46 -6.16
N GLY A 27 -22.23 22.41 -5.49
CA GLY A 27 -21.39 21.27 -5.16
C GLY A 27 -20.62 21.45 -3.84
N SER A 28 -20.65 20.43 -3.02
CA SER A 28 -19.82 20.28 -1.82
C SER A 28 -19.12 18.93 -1.88
N GLY A 29 -17.88 18.86 -1.39
CA GLY A 29 -17.11 17.63 -1.30
C GLY A 29 -16.37 17.56 0.03
N THR A 30 -16.10 16.37 0.49
CA THR A 30 -15.28 16.11 1.68
C THR A 30 -13.91 15.61 1.25
N ILE A 31 -12.85 16.19 1.82
CA ILE A 31 -11.48 15.71 1.67
C ILE A 31 -11.04 15.21 3.04
N THR A 32 -10.69 13.93 3.11
CA THR A 32 -10.16 13.32 4.33
C THR A 32 -8.65 13.18 4.20
N PHE A 33 -7.92 13.71 5.17
CA PHE A 33 -6.47 13.54 5.29
C PHE A 33 -6.18 12.55 6.42
N SER A 34 -5.32 11.57 6.14
CA SER A 34 -4.81 10.64 7.15
C SER A 34 -3.30 10.52 7.01
N ALA A 35 -2.60 10.54 8.13
CA ALA A 35 -1.15 10.35 8.18
C ALA A 35 -0.76 9.71 9.53
N THR A 36 0.37 9.01 9.53
CA THR A 36 0.98 8.46 10.74
C THR A 36 2.40 8.99 10.85
N VAL A 37 2.77 9.48 12.01
CA VAL A 37 4.16 9.84 12.32
C VAL A 37 4.81 8.62 12.98
N ILE A 38 5.93 8.17 12.41
CA ILE A 38 6.70 7.04 12.92
C ILE A 38 8.10 7.51 13.34
N GLU A 39 8.68 6.80 14.28
CA GLU A 39 10.07 6.98 14.70
C GLU A 39 10.94 6.04 13.82
N GLY A 40 11.50 6.58 12.76
CA GLY A 40 12.31 5.82 11.79
C GLY A 40 13.11 6.75 10.89
N PRO A 41 14.26 6.28 10.36
CA PRO A 41 15.15 7.11 9.54
C PRO A 41 14.61 7.43 8.14
N CYS A 42 13.57 6.72 7.70
CA CYS A 42 12.95 6.89 6.38
C CYS A 42 11.43 6.93 6.49
N SER A 43 10.78 7.59 5.55
CA SER A 43 9.33 7.52 5.34
C SER A 43 9.00 6.56 4.19
N ILE A 44 7.90 5.81 4.32
CA ILE A 44 7.34 5.01 3.22
C ILE A 44 6.54 5.96 2.33
N SER A 45 6.68 5.84 1.01
CA SER A 45 5.83 6.55 0.06
C SER A 45 4.34 6.26 0.33
N ALA A 46 3.50 7.29 0.27
CA ALA A 46 2.06 7.12 0.52
C ALA A 46 1.39 6.12 -0.44
N ALA A 47 1.89 6.02 -1.68
CA ALA A 47 1.40 5.05 -2.66
C ALA A 47 1.72 3.59 -2.25
N ASP A 48 2.79 3.39 -1.50
CA ASP A 48 3.27 2.06 -1.14
C ASP A 48 2.73 1.58 0.22
N SER A 49 2.11 2.46 1.00
CA SER A 49 1.46 2.09 2.27
C SER A 49 0.25 1.16 2.09
N ASN A 50 -0.36 1.16 0.90
CA ASN A 50 -1.47 0.29 0.53
C ASN A 50 -1.41 -0.02 -0.98
N MET A 51 -0.59 -1.01 -1.35
CA MET A 51 -0.36 -1.39 -2.74
C MET A 51 -1.33 -2.46 -3.21
N THR A 52 -1.76 -2.37 -4.46
CA THR A 52 -2.42 -3.46 -5.17
C THR A 52 -1.52 -3.89 -6.33
N ILE A 53 -1.12 -5.16 -6.34
CA ILE A 53 -0.28 -5.74 -7.39
C ILE A 53 -1.16 -6.63 -8.27
N ASP A 54 -1.32 -6.25 -9.53
CA ASP A 54 -2.02 -7.06 -10.52
C ASP A 54 -1.07 -8.11 -11.11
N LEU A 55 -1.39 -9.38 -10.89
CA LEU A 55 -0.64 -10.52 -11.42
C LEU A 55 -1.14 -10.96 -12.81
N GLY A 56 -2.14 -10.27 -13.35
CA GLY A 56 -2.72 -10.54 -14.65
C GLY A 56 -3.53 -11.84 -14.74
N GLN A 57 -3.74 -12.29 -15.96
CA GLN A 57 -4.44 -13.55 -16.28
C GLN A 57 -3.44 -14.60 -16.74
N VAL A 58 -3.49 -15.78 -16.12
CA VAL A 58 -2.57 -16.88 -16.41
C VAL A 58 -3.36 -18.11 -16.84
N SER A 59 -2.91 -18.74 -17.90
CA SER A 59 -3.51 -19.99 -18.36
C SER A 59 -3.25 -21.10 -17.32
N GLN A 60 -4.31 -21.87 -16.99
CA GLN A 60 -4.20 -23.04 -16.13
C GLN A 60 -3.10 -24.01 -16.60
N ARG A 61 -2.83 -24.09 -17.90
CA ARG A 61 -1.78 -24.96 -18.45
C ARG A 61 -0.38 -24.57 -18.01
N MET A 62 -0.13 -23.29 -17.75
CA MET A 62 1.16 -22.81 -17.18
C MET A 62 1.32 -23.24 -15.73
N LEU A 63 0.21 -23.37 -15.00
CA LEU A 63 0.17 -23.77 -13.59
C LEU A 63 -0.19 -25.26 -13.42
N ASN A 64 0.02 -26.08 -14.45
CA ASN A 64 -0.27 -27.50 -14.39
C ASN A 64 0.92 -28.32 -13.95
N GLY A 65 0.96 -28.66 -12.66
CA GLY A 65 1.95 -29.51 -12.04
C GLY A 65 2.79 -28.82 -10.97
N PRO A 66 3.54 -29.63 -10.18
CA PRO A 66 4.37 -29.15 -9.10
C PRO A 66 5.47 -28.20 -9.58
N GLY A 67 5.71 -27.14 -8.81
CA GLY A 67 6.78 -26.18 -9.09
C GLY A 67 6.53 -25.26 -10.28
N LYS A 68 5.36 -25.30 -10.90
CA LYS A 68 4.98 -24.38 -11.97
C LYS A 68 4.58 -23.03 -11.41
N PHE A 69 4.87 -21.99 -12.18
CA PHE A 69 4.61 -20.59 -11.81
C PHE A 69 4.35 -19.73 -13.05
N SER A 70 3.74 -18.59 -12.83
CA SER A 70 3.54 -17.55 -13.86
C SER A 70 4.78 -16.66 -14.02
N ASP A 71 4.73 -15.75 -14.96
CA ASP A 71 5.66 -14.63 -15.03
C ASP A 71 5.60 -13.82 -13.72
N SER A 72 6.72 -13.19 -13.39
CA SER A 72 6.86 -12.39 -12.18
C SER A 72 6.59 -10.92 -12.45
N VAL A 73 5.89 -10.27 -11.52
CA VAL A 73 5.57 -8.84 -11.53
C VAL A 73 6.37 -8.15 -10.43
N PRO A 74 6.95 -6.97 -10.67
CA PRO A 74 7.73 -6.26 -9.67
C PRO A 74 6.84 -5.74 -8.53
N VAL A 75 7.36 -5.83 -7.30
CA VAL A 75 6.83 -5.23 -6.08
C VAL A 75 7.91 -4.31 -5.54
N VAL A 76 7.67 -3.00 -5.59
CA VAL A 76 8.66 -1.99 -5.20
C VAL A 76 8.12 -1.18 -4.04
N ILE A 77 8.90 -1.08 -2.96
CA ILE A 77 8.60 -0.22 -1.82
C ILE A 77 9.57 0.95 -1.86
N HIS A 78 9.04 2.16 -2.04
CA HIS A 78 9.83 3.39 -2.09
C HIS A 78 9.95 3.99 -0.70
N LEU A 79 11.20 4.20 -0.29
CA LEU A 79 11.55 4.92 0.93
C LEU A 79 12.02 6.32 0.55
N THR A 80 11.53 7.32 1.25
CA THR A 80 11.82 8.74 0.98
C THR A 80 12.31 9.44 2.24
N GLY A 81 13.07 10.52 2.05
CA GLY A 81 13.54 11.36 3.15
C GLY A 81 14.46 10.62 4.14
N CYS A 82 15.14 9.56 3.68
CA CYS A 82 16.08 8.85 4.54
C CYS A 82 17.21 9.78 5.00
N SER A 83 17.46 9.80 6.29
CA SER A 83 18.55 10.54 6.93
C SER A 83 19.09 9.72 8.08
N PHE A 84 20.41 9.51 8.08
CA PHE A 84 21.08 8.66 9.05
C PHE A 84 22.09 9.46 9.86
N ASP A 85 22.04 9.32 11.17
CA ASP A 85 23.05 9.87 12.08
C ASP A 85 24.39 9.14 11.90
N GLU A 86 25.48 9.82 12.24
CA GLU A 86 26.82 9.23 12.22
C GLU A 86 26.86 8.02 13.18
N ASP A 87 27.38 6.90 12.68
CA ASP A 87 27.62 5.73 13.51
C ASP A 87 28.98 5.82 14.20
N THR A 88 28.99 6.09 15.47
CA THR A 88 30.19 6.20 16.34
C THR A 88 30.49 4.92 17.12
N GLY A 89 29.88 3.77 16.74
CA GLY A 89 30.09 2.49 17.38
C GLY A 89 31.49 1.91 17.18
N THR A 90 31.75 0.76 17.80
CA THR A 90 33.04 0.03 17.67
C THR A 90 33.31 -0.49 16.27
N THR A 91 32.27 -0.74 15.50
CA THR A 91 32.34 -1.15 14.08
C THR A 91 31.37 -0.26 13.28
N PRO A 92 31.73 1.00 13.04
CA PRO A 92 30.80 1.96 12.47
C PRO A 92 30.40 1.60 11.05
N ASN A 93 29.10 1.76 10.75
CA ASN A 93 28.62 1.70 9.39
C ASN A 93 28.91 3.04 8.68
N PRO A 94 29.64 3.06 7.57
CA PRO A 94 29.98 4.30 6.90
C PRO A 94 28.77 5.06 6.35
N ASN A 95 27.62 4.40 6.22
CA ASN A 95 26.37 5.03 5.80
C ASN A 95 25.50 5.54 6.96
N GLY A 96 25.99 5.41 8.19
CA GLY A 96 25.35 5.89 9.41
C GLY A 96 24.55 4.84 10.18
N LYS A 97 24.08 5.24 11.34
CA LYS A 97 23.22 4.45 12.24
C LYS A 97 21.89 4.13 11.60
N LEU A 98 21.38 2.90 11.84
CA LEU A 98 20.09 2.44 11.32
C LEU A 98 19.96 2.55 9.79
N SER A 99 21.09 2.56 9.08
CA SER A 99 21.14 2.68 7.63
C SER A 99 20.96 1.36 6.89
N LYS A 100 20.59 0.28 7.59
CA LYS A 100 20.19 -0.98 6.98
C LYS A 100 18.74 -1.28 7.29
N VAL A 101 18.01 -1.85 6.34
CA VAL A 101 16.60 -2.23 6.50
C VAL A 101 16.35 -3.67 6.11
N ALA A 102 15.66 -4.43 6.94
CA ALA A 102 15.06 -5.70 6.59
C ALA A 102 13.55 -5.56 6.52
N VAL A 103 12.93 -6.23 5.55
CA VAL A 103 11.47 -6.27 5.40
C VAL A 103 10.97 -7.60 5.96
N GLN A 104 10.00 -7.50 6.86
CA GLN A 104 9.24 -8.65 7.33
C GLN A 104 7.86 -8.64 6.71
N PHE A 105 7.49 -9.72 6.05
CA PHE A 105 6.13 -9.92 5.53
C PHE A 105 5.32 -10.74 6.53
N LEU A 106 4.08 -10.29 6.78
CA LEU A 106 3.14 -10.89 7.72
C LEU A 106 1.85 -11.24 6.98
N GLY A 107 1.26 -12.39 7.29
CA GLY A 107 0.05 -12.85 6.63
C GLY A 107 -0.21 -14.33 6.85
N THR A 108 -1.09 -14.89 6.03
CA THR A 108 -1.36 -16.34 6.04
C THR A 108 -0.54 -17.01 4.94
N PHE A 109 0.30 -17.96 5.31
CA PHE A 109 1.25 -18.59 4.41
C PHE A 109 0.96 -20.07 4.22
N THR A 110 1.09 -20.56 2.98
CA THR A 110 1.08 -22.01 2.69
C THR A 110 2.46 -22.63 2.80
N ASN A 111 3.51 -21.85 2.51
CA ASN A 111 4.90 -22.28 2.69
C ASN A 111 5.79 -21.06 2.91
N THR A 112 6.28 -20.90 4.11
CA THR A 112 7.09 -19.74 4.51
C THR A 112 8.48 -19.72 3.87
N GLN A 113 9.13 -20.88 3.72
CA GLN A 113 10.47 -20.98 3.14
C GLN A 113 10.48 -20.75 1.63
N LEU A 114 9.36 -21.07 0.95
CA LEU A 114 9.20 -20.85 -0.48
C LEU A 114 8.49 -19.54 -0.79
N GLY A 115 8.30 -18.65 0.18
CA GLY A 115 7.68 -17.34 -0.02
C GLY A 115 6.23 -17.40 -0.45
N LYS A 116 5.47 -18.45 -0.12
CA LYS A 116 4.11 -18.67 -0.62
C LYS A 116 3.05 -18.17 0.35
N ILE A 117 2.33 -17.13 -0.08
CA ILE A 117 1.19 -16.53 0.60
C ILE A 117 -0.08 -17.24 0.16
N SER A 118 -0.94 -17.60 1.11
CA SER A 118 -2.20 -18.30 0.84
C SER A 118 -3.14 -17.43 -0.01
N SER A 119 -3.77 -18.06 -1.00
CA SER A 119 -4.84 -17.42 -1.76
C SER A 119 -6.19 -17.60 -1.04
N THR A 120 -6.97 -16.54 -0.98
CA THR A 120 -8.38 -16.53 -0.54
C THR A 120 -9.35 -16.53 -1.72
N GLY A 121 -8.83 -16.53 -2.96
CA GLY A 121 -9.63 -16.61 -4.18
C GLY A 121 -10.21 -18.01 -4.42
N THR A 122 -10.92 -18.16 -5.54
CA THR A 122 -11.64 -19.41 -5.89
C THR A 122 -10.76 -20.43 -6.62
N ALA A 123 -9.60 -20.01 -7.15
CA ALA A 123 -8.64 -20.93 -7.78
C ALA A 123 -8.05 -21.87 -6.73
N THR A 124 -8.09 -23.18 -7.02
CA THR A 124 -7.56 -24.18 -6.09
C THR A 124 -6.09 -24.48 -6.38
N ALA A 125 -5.34 -24.83 -5.34
CA ALA A 125 -3.93 -25.22 -5.41
C ALA A 125 -3.00 -24.13 -6.00
N VAL A 126 -3.36 -22.85 -5.87
CA VAL A 126 -2.54 -21.70 -6.28
C VAL A 126 -2.28 -20.81 -5.09
N ALA A 127 -1.07 -20.29 -5.00
CA ALA A 127 -0.63 -19.29 -4.02
C ALA A 127 0.08 -18.14 -4.74
N VAL A 128 0.21 -17.00 -4.09
CA VAL A 128 1.11 -15.94 -4.52
C VAL A 128 2.48 -16.17 -3.90
N GLN A 129 3.52 -16.22 -4.71
CA GLN A 129 4.90 -16.40 -4.27
C GLN A 129 5.66 -15.09 -4.36
N LEU A 130 6.28 -14.69 -3.24
CA LEU A 130 7.22 -13.57 -3.20
C LEU A 130 8.65 -14.06 -3.44
N LEU A 131 9.37 -13.28 -4.22
CA LEU A 131 10.78 -13.50 -4.55
C LEU A 131 11.61 -12.28 -4.17
N GLU A 132 12.88 -12.51 -3.90
CA GLU A 132 13.87 -11.48 -3.65
C GLU A 132 14.11 -10.61 -4.89
N SER A 133 14.96 -9.60 -4.74
CA SER A 133 15.29 -8.64 -5.80
C SER A 133 15.87 -9.26 -7.07
N ASP A 134 16.41 -10.47 -6.98
CA ASP A 134 16.93 -11.25 -8.11
C ASP A 134 15.82 -11.89 -8.98
N GLY A 135 14.56 -11.85 -8.53
CA GLY A 135 13.41 -12.41 -9.23
C GLY A 135 13.36 -13.94 -9.26
N THR A 136 14.26 -14.61 -8.55
CA THR A 136 14.39 -16.07 -8.57
C THR A 136 14.38 -16.71 -7.18
N THR A 137 15.05 -16.11 -6.23
CA THR A 137 15.14 -16.62 -4.85
C THR A 137 13.85 -16.36 -4.09
N PRO A 138 13.18 -17.38 -3.54
CA PRO A 138 12.01 -17.18 -2.70
C PRO A 138 12.34 -16.39 -1.43
N VAL A 139 11.48 -15.43 -1.07
CA VAL A 139 11.57 -14.74 0.22
C VAL A 139 11.27 -15.73 1.33
N ASN A 140 12.15 -15.83 2.32
CA ASN A 140 11.87 -16.62 3.50
C ASN A 140 10.98 -15.83 4.47
N LEU A 141 9.66 -16.08 4.42
CA LEU A 141 8.65 -15.40 5.23
C LEU A 141 8.71 -15.76 6.73
N ALA A 142 9.47 -16.81 7.10
CA ALA A 142 9.73 -17.16 8.48
C ALA A 142 10.98 -16.50 9.06
N ALA A 143 11.78 -15.84 8.22
CA ALA A 143 13.02 -15.20 8.67
C ALA A 143 12.72 -14.03 9.60
N THR A 144 13.40 -14.00 10.74
CA THR A 144 13.37 -12.82 11.62
C THR A 144 14.27 -11.74 11.03
N PRO A 145 13.80 -10.47 10.99
CA PRO A 145 14.62 -9.34 10.59
C PRO A 145 15.91 -9.27 11.40
N SER A 146 17.03 -9.08 10.71
CA SER A 146 18.35 -8.95 11.34
C SER A 146 19.28 -8.12 10.46
N ALA A 147 20.34 -7.56 11.05
CA ALA A 147 21.35 -6.81 10.31
C ALA A 147 22.04 -7.65 9.20
N ALA A 148 22.05 -8.98 9.33
CA ALA A 148 22.67 -9.89 8.37
C ALA A 148 21.86 -10.04 7.08
N ASN A 149 20.52 -9.95 7.14
CA ASN A 149 19.63 -10.02 5.98
C ASN A 149 19.06 -8.64 5.57
N ALA A 150 19.56 -7.57 6.18
CA ALA A 150 19.14 -6.20 5.90
C ALA A 150 19.87 -5.62 4.67
N LYS A 151 19.14 -4.86 3.88
CA LYS A 151 19.67 -4.13 2.71
C LYS A 151 20.23 -2.78 3.16
N GLN A 152 21.39 -2.39 2.61
CA GLN A 152 21.99 -1.10 2.87
C GLN A 152 21.18 0.01 2.19
N LEU A 153 20.94 1.09 2.93
CA LEU A 153 20.28 2.30 2.45
C LEU A 153 21.31 3.44 2.33
N ILE A 154 20.93 4.46 1.56
CA ILE A 154 21.65 5.73 1.40
C ILE A 154 20.75 6.89 1.82
N ASN A 155 21.33 8.05 2.13
CA ASN A 155 20.55 9.26 2.38
C ASN A 155 19.69 9.64 1.16
N GLY A 156 18.48 10.13 1.42
CA GLY A 156 17.52 10.53 0.38
C GLY A 156 16.50 9.44 0.04
N SER A 157 16.44 9.00 -1.22
CA SER A 157 15.46 8.02 -1.68
C SER A 157 16.07 6.65 -1.88
N ASN A 158 15.34 5.62 -1.51
CA ASN A 158 15.73 4.23 -1.67
C ASN A 158 14.56 3.39 -2.20
N GLU A 159 14.86 2.26 -2.82
CA GLU A 159 13.88 1.29 -3.29
C GLU A 159 14.20 -0.10 -2.72
N LEU A 160 13.17 -0.74 -2.18
CA LEU A 160 13.22 -2.14 -1.79
C LEU A 160 12.43 -2.93 -2.83
N ARG A 161 13.14 -3.68 -3.67
CA ARG A 161 12.56 -4.40 -4.80
C ARG A 161 12.39 -5.87 -4.46
N TYR A 162 11.19 -6.36 -4.75
CA TYR A 162 10.78 -7.76 -4.69
C TYR A 162 10.03 -8.10 -5.98
N TRP A 163 9.67 -9.37 -6.13
CA TRP A 163 8.85 -9.85 -7.22
C TRP A 163 7.73 -10.72 -6.68
N ALA A 164 6.60 -10.73 -7.36
CA ALA A 164 5.46 -11.58 -7.05
C ALA A 164 5.03 -12.37 -8.28
N ARG A 165 4.60 -13.62 -8.09
CA ARG A 165 4.06 -14.47 -9.14
C ARG A 165 3.03 -15.43 -8.58
N MET A 166 2.18 -15.96 -9.44
CA MET A 166 1.35 -17.11 -9.07
C MET A 166 2.19 -18.38 -9.11
N SER A 167 2.01 -19.27 -8.15
CA SER A 167 2.74 -20.53 -8.04
C SER A 167 1.82 -21.63 -7.53
N VAL A 168 2.02 -22.83 -8.03
CA VAL A 168 1.26 -24.01 -7.56
C VAL A 168 1.63 -24.34 -6.13
N VAL A 169 0.60 -24.58 -5.29
CA VAL A 169 0.76 -25.08 -3.91
C VAL A 169 0.94 -26.59 -3.95
N GLY A 170 1.99 -27.10 -3.31
CA GLY A 170 2.18 -28.52 -3.14
C GLY A 170 3.54 -29.03 -3.66
N GLY A 171 3.89 -30.23 -3.18
CA GLY A 171 5.12 -30.95 -3.49
C GLY A 171 4.97 -31.94 -4.65
N PRO A 172 5.94 -32.85 -4.82
CA PRO A 172 5.89 -33.92 -5.82
C PRO A 172 4.62 -34.76 -5.67
N GLY A 173 3.93 -35.00 -6.77
CA GLY A 173 2.67 -35.76 -6.79
C GLY A 173 1.41 -34.93 -6.65
N ALA A 174 1.51 -33.63 -6.59
CA ALA A 174 0.37 -32.73 -6.41
C ALA A 174 -0.25 -32.23 -7.71
N VAL A 175 -1.44 -32.17 -7.67
CA VAL A 175 -2.53 -31.21 -7.85
C VAL A 175 -2.39 -30.33 -9.09
N THR A 176 -3.25 -30.57 -10.03
CA THR A 176 -3.57 -29.63 -11.09
C THR A 176 -4.21 -28.40 -10.45
N SER A 177 -3.75 -27.20 -10.78
CA SER A 177 -4.39 -25.97 -10.36
C SER A 177 -5.83 -25.89 -10.89
N GLY A 178 -6.77 -25.42 -10.07
CA GLY A 178 -8.12 -25.13 -10.52
C GLY A 178 -8.19 -23.73 -11.14
N THR A 179 -9.17 -23.52 -12.01
CA THR A 179 -9.51 -22.18 -12.52
C THR A 179 -10.23 -21.36 -11.46
N GLY A 180 -10.11 -20.05 -11.53
CA GLY A 180 -10.76 -19.12 -10.59
C GLY A 180 -9.94 -17.87 -10.33
N SER A 181 -10.37 -17.08 -9.36
CA SER A 181 -9.63 -15.90 -8.91
C SER A 181 -8.51 -16.28 -7.94
N VAL A 182 -7.42 -15.50 -7.96
CA VAL A 182 -6.32 -15.58 -7.00
C VAL A 182 -6.26 -14.25 -6.27
N GLN A 183 -6.39 -14.27 -4.96
CA GLN A 183 -6.29 -13.09 -4.09
C GLN A 183 -5.43 -13.46 -2.89
N ALA A 184 -4.45 -12.63 -2.55
CA ALA A 184 -3.62 -12.83 -1.39
C ALA A 184 -3.30 -11.49 -0.75
N ASN A 185 -3.25 -11.48 0.58
CA ASN A 185 -2.92 -10.29 1.36
C ASN A 185 -1.68 -10.57 2.22
N ALA A 186 -0.76 -9.64 2.21
CA ALA A 186 0.37 -9.60 3.11
C ALA A 186 0.55 -8.17 3.63
N THR A 187 0.88 -8.04 4.90
CA THR A 187 1.36 -6.79 5.48
C THR A 187 2.88 -6.85 5.50
N TYR A 188 3.55 -5.73 5.29
CA TYR A 188 4.98 -5.64 5.48
C TYR A 188 5.33 -4.67 6.62
N ALA A 189 6.41 -4.98 7.32
CA ALA A 189 6.99 -4.14 8.35
C ALA A 189 8.49 -3.93 8.06
N LEU A 190 8.99 -2.75 8.35
CA LEU A 190 10.40 -2.40 8.18
C LEU A 190 11.10 -2.44 9.54
N ALA A 191 12.23 -3.13 9.59
CA ALA A 191 13.13 -3.14 10.75
C ALA A 191 14.47 -2.55 10.35
N TYR A 192 14.91 -1.52 11.07
CA TYR A 192 16.16 -0.80 10.81
C TYR A 192 17.27 -1.25 11.74
N PHE A 193 18.51 -1.28 11.25
CA PHE A 193 19.72 -1.73 11.94
C PHE A 193 20.88 -0.81 11.67
#